data_3abc96ab5c5b3234529278cac353ca8f
#
_entry.id   3abc96ab5c5b3234529278cac353ca8f
#
_cell.length_a   1.000
_cell.length_b   1.000
_cell.length_c   1.000
_cell.angle_alpha   90.00
_cell.angle_beta   90.00
_cell.angle_gamma   90.00
#
_symmetry.space_group_name_H-M   'P 1'
#
loop_
_entity.id
_entity.type
_entity.pdbx_description
1 polymer ?
#
loop_
_entity_poly.entity_id
_entity_poly.type
_entity_poly.pdbx_seq_one_letter_code
_entity_poly.pdbx_strand_id
1 'polypeptide(L)'
;MQPLVTGTKIRLAFAGGNVTASAGCNTMSGVYQVAGDKLVVGQLATTEIGCPPNLQAQDTWLSDLLTAHPQFAVQGSNLILSSGTTVVTLLDREVAEPDQPLVGITWGLTTIIDGQTASSVPEGVSATILFTADGKVQFDSGCNAGGGQYTVDGDSLHFAQIVSTTMACQDPRGSVESAVRAVLDGDPIKFSIDGATLTLTVGDKGLQYAAALDVTSPLPDNSLPPR
;
A
#
# COMPACT_ATOMS: atom_id res chain seq x y z
N MET A 1 -25.61 -17.19 -2.10
CA MET A 1 -24.39 -16.41 -1.76
C MET A 1 -23.25 -17.02 -2.57
N GLN A 2 -22.62 -16.26 -3.45
CA GLN A 2 -21.46 -16.79 -4.19
C GLN A 2 -20.22 -16.57 -3.30
N PRO A 3 -19.56 -17.62 -2.82
CA PRO A 3 -18.36 -17.45 -2.01
C PRO A 3 -17.22 -16.88 -2.85
N LEU A 4 -16.42 -16.01 -2.28
CA LEU A 4 -15.20 -15.55 -2.92
C LEU A 4 -14.21 -16.71 -3.06
N VAL A 5 -13.38 -16.64 -4.11
CA VAL A 5 -12.27 -17.59 -4.27
C VAL A 5 -11.31 -17.41 -3.09
N THR A 6 -10.95 -18.50 -2.46
CA THR A 6 -10.08 -18.48 -1.27
C THR A 6 -8.78 -17.72 -1.54
N GLY A 7 -8.41 -16.83 -0.63
CA GLY A 7 -7.20 -16.00 -0.73
C GLY A 7 -7.37 -14.72 -1.57
N THR A 8 -8.56 -14.47 -2.14
CA THR A 8 -8.83 -13.22 -2.86
C THR A 8 -9.56 -12.19 -1.98
N LYS A 9 -9.38 -10.92 -2.33
CA LYS A 9 -10.11 -9.79 -1.76
C LYS A 9 -10.76 -8.97 -2.88
N ILE A 10 -11.98 -8.49 -2.67
CA ILE A 10 -12.56 -7.48 -3.53
C ILE A 10 -12.08 -6.12 -3.04
N ARG A 11 -11.58 -5.30 -3.95
CA ARG A 11 -11.17 -3.93 -3.68
C ARG A 11 -11.89 -2.98 -4.62
N LEU A 12 -12.40 -1.88 -4.07
CA LEU A 12 -12.93 -0.73 -4.81
C LEU A 12 -12.23 0.53 -4.33
N ALA A 13 -11.80 1.36 -5.26
CA ALA A 13 -11.27 2.70 -4.96
C ALA A 13 -12.00 3.73 -5.82
N PHE A 14 -12.36 4.86 -5.21
CA PHE A 14 -13.07 5.96 -5.87
C PHE A 14 -12.22 7.23 -5.78
N ALA A 15 -11.76 7.73 -6.92
CA ALA A 15 -10.94 8.93 -6.96
C ALA A 15 -11.19 9.72 -8.26
N GLY A 16 -11.33 11.04 -8.17
CA GLY A 16 -11.41 11.92 -9.34
C GLY A 16 -12.52 11.56 -10.33
N GLY A 17 -13.66 11.02 -9.87
CA GLY A 17 -14.77 10.58 -10.74
C GLY A 17 -14.53 9.22 -11.41
N ASN A 18 -13.46 8.51 -11.04
CA ASN A 18 -13.17 7.17 -11.52
C ASN A 18 -13.29 6.15 -10.40
N VAL A 19 -13.80 4.96 -10.74
CA VAL A 19 -13.75 3.78 -9.91
C VAL A 19 -12.69 2.84 -10.45
N THR A 20 -11.85 2.31 -9.55
CA THR A 20 -10.96 1.19 -9.82
C THR A 20 -11.41 0.01 -8.98
N ALA A 21 -11.53 -1.15 -9.60
CA ALA A 21 -12.04 -2.38 -8.97
C ALA A 21 -11.14 -3.57 -9.27
N SER A 22 -11.02 -4.49 -8.33
CA SER A 22 -10.40 -5.79 -8.56
C SER A 22 -11.06 -6.86 -7.72
N ALA A 23 -11.09 -8.09 -8.25
CA ALA A 23 -11.66 -9.25 -7.58
C ALA A 23 -10.67 -10.42 -7.46
N GLY A 24 -9.38 -10.13 -7.60
CA GLY A 24 -8.30 -11.10 -7.38
C GLY A 24 -7.52 -11.54 -8.61
N CYS A 25 -7.92 -11.09 -9.82
CA CYS A 25 -7.15 -11.31 -11.04
C CYS A 25 -6.88 -10.00 -11.78
N ASN A 26 -7.89 -9.48 -12.46
CA ASN A 26 -7.76 -8.26 -13.25
C ASN A 26 -8.12 -7.00 -12.47
N THR A 27 -7.57 -5.89 -12.92
CA THR A 27 -7.98 -4.56 -12.50
C THR A 27 -8.92 -3.97 -13.53
N MET A 28 -10.06 -3.48 -13.08
CA MET A 28 -11.08 -2.80 -13.87
C MET A 28 -11.09 -1.33 -13.50
N SER A 29 -11.29 -0.44 -14.48
CA SER A 29 -11.41 0.99 -14.21
C SER A 29 -12.42 1.64 -15.14
N GLY A 30 -13.14 2.64 -14.66
CA GLY A 30 -14.10 3.40 -15.43
C GLY A 30 -14.63 4.61 -14.68
N VAL A 31 -15.37 5.45 -15.37
CA VAL A 31 -15.99 6.63 -14.76
C VAL A 31 -17.20 6.20 -13.92
N TYR A 32 -17.45 6.91 -12.83
CA TYR A 32 -18.68 6.74 -12.05
C TYR A 32 -19.34 8.08 -11.74
N GLN A 33 -20.61 8.01 -11.47
CA GLN A 33 -21.43 9.12 -10.97
C GLN A 33 -22.37 8.61 -9.88
N VAL A 34 -22.73 9.49 -8.98
CA VAL A 34 -23.74 9.22 -7.96
C VAL A 34 -25.06 9.87 -8.40
N ALA A 35 -26.12 9.07 -8.54
CA ALA A 35 -27.47 9.52 -8.87
C ALA A 35 -28.46 9.07 -7.78
N GLY A 36 -28.71 9.95 -6.81
CA GLY A 36 -29.47 9.59 -5.61
C GLY A 36 -28.76 8.51 -4.80
N ASP A 37 -29.39 7.36 -4.63
CA ASP A 37 -28.87 6.17 -3.93
C ASP A 37 -28.18 5.17 -4.88
N LYS A 38 -27.97 5.53 -6.16
CA LYS A 38 -27.38 4.66 -7.17
C LYS A 38 -25.95 5.06 -7.51
N LEU A 39 -25.09 4.06 -7.60
CA LEU A 39 -23.76 4.16 -8.17
C LEU A 39 -23.86 3.84 -9.66
N VAL A 40 -23.81 4.89 -10.50
CA VAL A 40 -23.88 4.74 -11.96
C VAL A 40 -22.45 4.60 -12.48
N VAL A 41 -22.06 3.39 -12.87
CA VAL A 41 -20.72 3.07 -13.38
C VAL A 41 -20.81 2.94 -14.91
N GLY A 42 -19.93 3.64 -15.62
CA GLY A 42 -19.79 3.55 -17.06
C GLY A 42 -19.11 2.23 -17.49
N GLN A 43 -18.74 2.17 -18.77
CA GLN A 43 -18.00 1.04 -19.30
C GLN A 43 -16.67 0.88 -18.56
N LEU A 44 -16.37 -0.34 -18.09
CA LEU A 44 -15.12 -0.68 -17.42
C LEU A 44 -14.08 -1.17 -18.43
N ALA A 45 -12.93 -0.52 -18.47
CA ALA A 45 -11.72 -1.07 -19.08
C ALA A 45 -11.10 -2.09 -18.11
N THR A 46 -10.65 -3.22 -18.62
CA THR A 46 -10.12 -4.32 -17.80
C THR A 46 -8.75 -4.73 -18.33
N THR A 47 -7.80 -4.99 -17.44
CA THR A 47 -6.53 -5.62 -17.83
C THR A 47 -6.79 -7.06 -18.31
N GLU A 48 -5.92 -7.57 -19.18
CA GLU A 48 -6.05 -8.92 -19.75
C GLU A 48 -4.95 -9.85 -19.20
N ILE A 49 -4.98 -10.10 -17.90
CA ILE A 49 -4.08 -11.06 -17.26
C ILE A 49 -4.68 -12.46 -17.43
N GLY A 50 -3.87 -13.42 -17.86
CA GLY A 50 -4.29 -14.82 -17.95
C GLY A 50 -4.40 -15.44 -16.55
N CYS A 51 -5.62 -15.62 -16.07
CA CYS A 51 -5.91 -16.18 -14.74
C CYS A 51 -6.71 -17.49 -14.84
N PRO A 52 -6.71 -18.29 -13.77
CA PRO A 52 -7.60 -19.44 -13.66
C PRO A 52 -9.08 -19.07 -13.87
N PRO A 53 -9.91 -19.98 -14.45
CA PRO A 53 -11.31 -19.67 -14.79
C PRO A 53 -12.18 -19.19 -13.63
N ASN A 54 -11.93 -19.65 -12.41
CA ASN A 54 -12.66 -19.24 -11.22
C ASN A 54 -12.39 -17.76 -10.84
N LEU A 55 -11.17 -17.27 -11.06
CA LEU A 55 -10.80 -15.86 -10.85
C LEU A 55 -11.39 -14.98 -11.95
N GLN A 56 -11.35 -15.44 -13.20
CA GLN A 56 -12.00 -14.73 -14.32
C GLN A 56 -13.51 -14.59 -14.10
N ALA A 57 -14.16 -15.68 -13.63
CA ALA A 57 -15.58 -15.63 -13.30
C ALA A 57 -15.89 -14.65 -12.14
N GLN A 58 -15.00 -14.52 -11.17
CA GLN A 58 -15.12 -13.57 -10.07
C GLN A 58 -14.96 -12.12 -10.55
N ASP A 59 -14.02 -11.85 -11.47
CA ASP A 59 -13.86 -10.53 -12.11
C ASP A 59 -15.12 -10.17 -12.92
N THR A 60 -15.63 -11.10 -13.74
CA THR A 60 -16.86 -10.89 -14.51
C THR A 60 -18.04 -10.57 -13.60
N TRP A 61 -18.21 -11.34 -12.52
CA TRP A 61 -19.27 -11.10 -11.55
C TRP A 61 -19.19 -9.70 -10.91
N LEU A 62 -17.97 -9.23 -10.55
CA LEU A 62 -17.81 -7.88 -10.00
C LEU A 62 -18.12 -6.80 -11.04
N SER A 63 -17.66 -6.99 -12.28
CA SER A 63 -17.96 -6.10 -13.41
C SER A 63 -19.47 -5.97 -13.64
N ASP A 64 -20.18 -7.10 -13.68
CA ASP A 64 -21.64 -7.14 -13.87
C ASP A 64 -22.38 -6.45 -12.73
N LEU A 65 -21.95 -6.66 -11.47
CA LEU A 65 -22.51 -5.98 -10.31
C LEU A 65 -22.36 -4.46 -10.44
N LEU A 66 -21.17 -3.96 -10.79
CA LEU A 66 -20.90 -2.53 -10.88
C LEU A 66 -21.65 -1.87 -12.05
N THR A 67 -21.68 -2.52 -13.21
CA THR A 67 -22.36 -1.99 -14.41
C THR A 67 -23.87 -2.12 -14.35
N ALA A 68 -24.43 -2.93 -13.45
CA ALA A 68 -25.86 -2.99 -13.16
C ALA A 68 -26.38 -1.76 -12.38
N HIS A 69 -25.53 -0.76 -12.14
CA HIS A 69 -25.88 0.47 -11.39
C HIS A 69 -26.49 0.15 -10.02
N PRO A 70 -25.75 -0.52 -9.12
CA PRO A 70 -26.26 -0.94 -7.83
C PRO A 70 -26.69 0.24 -6.98
N GLN A 71 -27.65 0.02 -6.12
CA GLN A 71 -27.90 0.93 -5.00
C GLN A 71 -26.73 0.86 -4.04
N PHE A 72 -26.39 1.98 -3.42
CA PHE A 72 -25.34 2.03 -2.41
C PHE A 72 -25.82 2.72 -1.12
N ALA A 73 -25.23 2.31 -0.02
CA ALA A 73 -25.33 2.98 1.26
C ALA A 73 -23.99 2.96 1.97
N VAL A 74 -23.66 4.04 2.67
CA VAL A 74 -22.50 4.08 3.57
C VAL A 74 -23.02 4.02 5.02
N GLN A 75 -22.59 3.01 5.78
CA GLN A 75 -22.95 2.80 7.17
C GLN A 75 -21.68 2.65 8.02
N GLY A 76 -21.33 3.71 8.76
CA GLY A 76 -20.03 3.78 9.42
C GLY A 76 -18.90 3.61 8.42
N SER A 77 -18.05 2.62 8.64
CA SER A 77 -16.93 2.28 7.74
C SER A 77 -17.30 1.25 6.65
N ASN A 78 -18.59 0.95 6.46
CA ASN A 78 -19.01 -0.01 5.45
C ASN A 78 -19.66 0.67 4.25
N LEU A 79 -19.21 0.29 3.04
CA LEU A 79 -19.93 0.53 1.80
C LEU A 79 -20.76 -0.70 1.46
N ILE A 80 -22.08 -0.53 1.36
CA ILE A 80 -23.01 -1.59 1.00
C ILE A 80 -23.48 -1.33 -0.43
N LEU A 81 -23.27 -2.30 -1.32
CA LEU A 81 -23.77 -2.28 -2.69
C LEU A 81 -24.87 -3.34 -2.82
N SER A 82 -26.00 -3.00 -3.44
CA SER A 82 -27.09 -3.93 -3.67
C SER A 82 -27.64 -3.87 -5.08
N SER A 83 -27.80 -5.04 -5.72
CA SER A 83 -28.39 -5.20 -7.05
C SER A 83 -29.20 -6.49 -7.09
N GLY A 84 -30.53 -6.39 -7.28
CA GLY A 84 -31.44 -7.53 -7.19
C GLY A 84 -31.36 -8.23 -5.83
N THR A 85 -30.97 -9.48 -5.82
CA THR A 85 -30.79 -10.28 -4.59
C THR A 85 -29.34 -10.28 -4.09
N THR A 86 -28.42 -9.63 -4.82
CA THR A 86 -27.01 -9.55 -4.46
C THR A 86 -26.76 -8.36 -3.55
N VAL A 87 -26.16 -8.61 -2.40
CA VAL A 87 -25.67 -7.58 -1.47
C VAL A 87 -24.22 -7.83 -1.20
N VAL A 88 -23.40 -6.79 -1.37
CA VAL A 88 -21.95 -6.80 -1.06
C VAL A 88 -21.69 -5.74 -0.01
N THR A 89 -21.04 -6.14 1.07
CA THR A 89 -20.56 -5.21 2.11
C THR A 89 -19.03 -5.15 2.03
N LEU A 90 -18.51 -3.95 1.83
CA LEU A 90 -17.08 -3.66 1.77
C LEU A 90 -16.74 -2.82 2.99
N LEU A 91 -15.71 -3.22 3.70
CA LEU A 91 -15.15 -2.45 4.82
C LEU A 91 -14.16 -1.43 4.29
N ASP A 92 -14.17 -0.24 4.88
CA ASP A 92 -13.15 0.76 4.63
C ASP A 92 -11.74 0.16 4.80
N ARG A 93 -10.85 0.46 3.84
CA ARG A 93 -9.50 -0.12 3.83
C ARG A 93 -8.69 0.26 5.07
N GLU A 94 -8.80 1.49 5.52
CA GLU A 94 -8.04 1.96 6.69
C GLU A 94 -8.52 1.29 7.99
N VAL A 95 -9.77 0.84 8.03
CA VAL A 95 -10.29 0.03 9.15
C VAL A 95 -9.88 -1.44 9.00
N ALA A 96 -9.90 -1.97 7.78
CA ALA A 96 -9.57 -3.36 7.51
C ALA A 96 -8.05 -3.63 7.58
N GLU A 97 -7.25 -2.68 7.15
CA GLU A 97 -5.79 -2.72 7.05
C GLU A 97 -5.22 -1.37 7.52
N PRO A 98 -5.26 -1.07 8.83
CA PRO A 98 -4.82 0.23 9.35
C PRO A 98 -3.34 0.47 9.07
N ASP A 99 -3.01 1.73 8.91
CA ASP A 99 -1.64 2.15 8.71
C ASP A 99 -0.76 1.73 9.90
N GLN A 100 0.39 1.17 9.58
CA GLN A 100 1.38 0.85 10.60
C GLN A 100 2.01 2.13 11.14
N PRO A 101 2.37 2.18 12.44
CA PRO A 101 3.04 3.34 13.01
C PRO A 101 4.42 3.53 12.39
N LEU A 102 4.81 4.78 12.11
CA LEU A 102 6.16 5.10 11.63
C LEU A 102 7.23 4.59 12.58
N VAL A 103 6.97 4.71 13.89
CA VAL A 103 7.92 4.49 14.98
C VAL A 103 7.83 3.06 15.52
N GLY A 104 8.97 2.46 15.83
CA GLY A 104 9.06 1.16 16.51
C GLY A 104 9.00 -0.05 15.57
N ILE A 105 8.91 0.19 14.27
CA ILE A 105 8.88 -0.87 13.25
C ILE A 105 10.16 -0.78 12.40
N THR A 106 10.77 -1.92 12.14
CA THR A 106 11.82 -2.02 11.13
C THR A 106 11.17 -2.08 9.74
N TRP A 107 11.45 -1.09 8.91
CA TRP A 107 10.97 -0.98 7.56
C TRP A 107 12.02 -1.53 6.59
N GLY A 108 11.68 -2.55 5.80
CA GLY A 108 12.57 -3.16 4.79
C GLY A 108 12.34 -2.58 3.40
N LEU A 109 13.39 -2.11 2.73
CA LEU A 109 13.31 -1.53 1.40
C LEU A 109 12.85 -2.58 0.38
N THR A 110 11.84 -2.24 -0.41
CA THR A 110 11.27 -3.11 -1.45
C THR A 110 11.39 -2.51 -2.85
N THR A 111 11.28 -1.17 -2.95
CA THR A 111 11.22 -0.49 -4.24
C THR A 111 12.03 0.80 -4.21
N ILE A 112 12.78 1.03 -5.28
CA ILE A 112 13.50 2.27 -5.55
C ILE A 112 12.79 2.97 -6.71
N ILE A 113 12.48 4.26 -6.53
CA ILE A 113 11.80 5.11 -7.51
C ILE A 113 12.79 6.17 -8.02
N ASP A 114 12.90 6.27 -9.34
CA ASP A 114 13.69 7.27 -10.03
C ASP A 114 12.87 7.89 -11.16
N GLY A 115 12.35 9.09 -10.95
CA GLY A 115 11.40 9.73 -11.84
C GLY A 115 10.13 8.90 -12.00
N GLN A 116 9.87 8.42 -13.20
CA GLN A 116 8.72 7.57 -13.50
C GLN A 116 9.05 6.06 -13.48
N THR A 117 10.27 5.70 -13.12
CA THR A 117 10.72 4.30 -13.07
C THR A 117 10.69 3.80 -11.64
N ALA A 118 10.07 2.65 -11.43
CA ALA A 118 10.12 1.91 -10.17
C ALA A 118 10.81 0.57 -10.40
N SER A 119 11.77 0.24 -9.56
CA SER A 119 12.54 -1.02 -9.63
C SER A 119 12.57 -1.70 -8.28
N SER A 120 12.46 -3.02 -8.27
CA SER A 120 12.62 -3.81 -7.05
C SER A 120 14.08 -3.80 -6.58
N VAL A 121 14.29 -3.95 -5.28
CA VAL A 121 15.63 -4.16 -4.71
C VAL A 121 16.21 -5.46 -5.26
N PRO A 122 17.46 -5.46 -5.72
CA PRO A 122 18.10 -6.68 -6.21
C PRO A 122 18.14 -7.80 -5.17
N GLU A 123 18.01 -9.03 -5.62
CA GLU A 123 18.09 -10.21 -4.75
C GLU A 123 19.42 -10.26 -3.97
N GLY A 124 19.36 -10.61 -2.71
CA GLY A 124 20.53 -10.68 -1.81
C GLY A 124 20.99 -9.33 -1.26
N VAL A 125 20.31 -8.22 -1.59
CA VAL A 125 20.53 -6.92 -0.95
C VAL A 125 19.38 -6.63 0.00
N SER A 126 19.72 -6.27 1.24
CA SER A 126 18.74 -5.86 2.26
C SER A 126 19.10 -4.46 2.73
N ALA A 127 18.16 -3.55 2.64
CA ALA A 127 18.27 -2.20 3.21
C ALA A 127 17.08 -1.96 4.13
N THR A 128 17.31 -1.30 5.26
CA THR A 128 16.28 -1.10 6.29
C THR A 128 16.34 0.30 6.88
N ILE A 129 15.21 0.74 7.46
CA ILE A 129 15.14 1.96 8.26
C ILE A 129 14.27 1.72 9.49
N LEU A 130 14.65 2.30 10.62
CA LEU A 130 13.94 2.24 11.89
C LEU A 130 13.89 3.63 12.51
N PHE A 131 12.70 4.07 12.86
CA PHE A 131 12.46 5.29 13.63
C PHE A 131 12.15 4.92 15.08
N THR A 132 12.80 5.54 16.03
CA THR A 132 12.64 5.25 17.45
C THR A 132 11.90 6.39 18.18
N ALA A 133 11.24 6.06 19.30
CA ALA A 133 10.42 7.02 20.03
C ALA A 133 11.22 8.16 20.68
N ASP A 134 12.54 8.01 20.80
CA ASP A 134 13.45 9.06 21.30
C ASP A 134 13.97 9.99 20.20
N GLY A 135 13.34 9.99 19.01
CA GLY A 135 13.67 10.89 17.90
C GLY A 135 14.92 10.49 17.12
N LYS A 136 15.34 9.22 17.20
CA LYS A 136 16.48 8.74 16.43
C LYS A 136 16.02 7.88 15.24
N VAL A 137 16.76 8.00 14.16
CA VAL A 137 16.65 7.14 12.99
C VAL A 137 17.91 6.27 12.88
N GLN A 138 17.73 4.99 12.57
CA GLN A 138 18.77 4.04 12.24
C GLN A 138 18.49 3.46 10.86
N PHE A 139 19.50 3.24 10.05
CA PHE A 139 19.33 2.65 8.72
C PHE A 139 20.51 1.76 8.33
N ASP A 140 20.20 0.79 7.49
CA ASP A 140 21.16 0.04 6.68
C ASP A 140 20.83 0.33 5.23
N SER A 141 21.80 0.82 4.47
CA SER A 141 21.61 1.18 3.07
C SER A 141 21.83 -0.01 2.11
N GLY A 142 22.02 -1.21 2.64
CA GLY A 142 22.42 -2.40 1.89
C GLY A 142 23.94 -2.57 1.74
N CYS A 143 24.71 -1.54 2.07
CA CYS A 143 26.17 -1.51 2.11
C CYS A 143 26.66 -0.96 3.44
N ASN A 144 26.23 0.25 3.79
CA ASN A 144 26.65 0.95 4.99
C ASN A 144 25.49 1.14 5.94
N ALA A 145 25.77 1.02 7.23
CA ALA A 145 24.82 1.31 8.29
C ALA A 145 25.06 2.70 8.87
N GLY A 146 24.00 3.35 9.30
CA GLY A 146 24.07 4.68 9.85
C GLY A 146 22.88 5.05 10.72
N GLY A 147 22.84 6.30 11.13
CA GLY A 147 21.76 6.84 11.91
C GLY A 147 21.95 8.32 12.22
N GLY A 148 20.96 8.89 12.88
CA GLY A 148 20.95 10.29 13.27
C GLY A 148 19.71 10.62 14.07
N GLN A 149 19.33 11.88 14.04
CA GLN A 149 18.08 12.36 14.62
C GLN A 149 17.07 12.65 13.53
N TYR A 150 15.78 12.58 13.88
CA TYR A 150 14.70 13.02 13.00
C TYR A 150 13.66 13.82 13.76
N THR A 151 12.94 14.67 13.04
CA THR A 151 11.72 15.32 13.47
C THR A 151 10.65 15.19 12.41
N VAL A 152 9.37 15.21 12.83
CA VAL A 152 8.21 15.13 11.96
C VAL A 152 7.51 16.47 11.95
N ASP A 153 7.23 17.01 10.76
CA ASP A 153 6.38 18.17 10.56
C ASP A 153 5.32 17.86 9.50
N GLY A 154 4.10 17.55 9.96
CA GLY A 154 3.01 17.09 9.10
C GLY A 154 3.38 15.80 8.36
N ASP A 155 3.49 15.87 7.02
CA ASP A 155 3.87 14.78 6.12
C ASP A 155 5.37 14.78 5.76
N SER A 156 6.17 15.51 6.51
CA SER A 156 7.59 15.72 6.23
C SER A 156 8.46 15.23 7.38
N LEU A 157 9.59 14.61 7.02
CA LEU A 157 10.67 14.24 7.91
C LEU A 157 11.85 15.18 7.67
N HIS A 158 12.48 15.61 8.76
CA HIS A 158 13.73 16.34 8.73
C HIS A 158 14.78 15.54 9.48
N PHE A 159 15.87 15.22 8.82
CA PHE A 159 16.98 14.47 9.40
C PHE A 159 18.10 15.43 9.83
N ALA A 160 18.73 15.12 10.93
CA ALA A 160 19.86 15.85 11.46
C ALA A 160 20.94 14.90 11.98
N GLN A 161 22.20 15.36 11.88
CA GLN A 161 23.36 14.62 12.40
C GLN A 161 23.49 13.18 11.85
N ILE A 162 23.17 13.01 10.58
CA ILE A 162 23.28 11.70 9.93
C ILE A 162 24.76 11.32 9.81
N VAL A 163 25.10 10.18 10.36
CA VAL A 163 26.42 9.56 10.25
C VAL A 163 26.26 8.13 9.73
N SER A 164 27.23 7.68 8.95
CA SER A 164 27.25 6.30 8.44
C SER A 164 28.68 5.76 8.34
N THR A 165 28.81 4.46 8.29
CA THR A 165 30.05 3.81 7.88
C THR A 165 30.37 4.16 6.42
N THR A 166 31.61 3.96 6.00
CA THR A 166 32.10 4.34 4.66
C THR A 166 32.82 3.18 3.99
N MET A 167 32.21 1.98 4.01
CA MET A 167 32.73 0.84 3.27
C MET A 167 32.51 1.05 1.77
N ALA A 168 33.46 0.67 0.95
CA ALA A 168 33.29 0.62 -0.49
C ALA A 168 32.59 -0.70 -0.87
N CYS A 169 31.41 -0.62 -1.45
CA CYS A 169 30.65 -1.78 -1.89
C CYS A 169 30.55 -1.81 -3.42
N GLN A 170 30.67 -3.01 -3.97
CA GLN A 170 30.41 -3.23 -5.39
C GLN A 170 28.90 -3.39 -5.64
N ASP A 171 28.48 -3.22 -6.89
CA ASP A 171 27.11 -3.49 -7.31
C ASP A 171 26.73 -4.97 -7.09
N PRO A 172 25.45 -5.22 -6.75
CA PRO A 172 24.33 -4.24 -6.71
C PRO A 172 24.21 -3.43 -5.41
N ARG A 173 25.00 -3.68 -4.38
CA ARG A 173 24.91 -3.01 -3.07
C ARG A 173 25.23 -1.52 -3.15
N GLY A 174 26.25 -1.14 -3.94
CA GLY A 174 26.63 0.26 -4.12
C GLY A 174 25.52 1.09 -4.79
N SER A 175 24.84 0.52 -5.78
CA SER A 175 23.71 1.18 -6.45
C SER A 175 22.53 1.38 -5.52
N VAL A 176 22.20 0.38 -4.67
CA VAL A 176 21.13 0.49 -3.66
C VAL A 176 21.48 1.56 -2.63
N GLU A 177 22.70 1.56 -2.10
CA GLU A 177 23.15 2.60 -1.17
C GLU A 177 23.03 4.00 -1.78
N SER A 178 23.45 4.18 -3.04
CA SER A 178 23.36 5.47 -3.72
C SER A 178 21.92 5.96 -3.82
N ALA A 179 20.98 5.06 -4.12
CA ALA A 179 19.55 5.40 -4.17
C ALA A 179 19.01 5.74 -2.78
N VAL A 180 19.35 4.98 -1.74
CA VAL A 180 18.95 5.26 -0.36
C VAL A 180 19.46 6.63 0.07
N ARG A 181 20.72 6.93 -0.18
CA ARG A 181 21.33 8.22 0.17
C ARG A 181 20.73 9.38 -0.58
N ALA A 182 20.39 9.21 -1.86
CA ALA A 182 19.75 10.26 -2.66
C ALA A 182 18.42 10.74 -2.03
N VAL A 183 17.76 9.92 -1.23
CA VAL A 183 16.54 10.31 -0.48
C VAL A 183 16.88 10.73 0.94
N LEU A 184 17.70 9.97 1.68
CA LEU A 184 17.96 10.25 3.10
C LEU A 184 18.83 11.51 3.33
N ASP A 185 19.61 11.94 2.34
CA ASP A 185 20.39 13.19 2.40
C ASP A 185 19.56 14.43 1.98
N GLY A 186 18.28 14.25 1.59
CA GLY A 186 17.38 15.34 1.26
C GLY A 186 16.69 15.95 2.47
N ASP A 187 16.19 17.18 2.31
CA ASP A 187 15.42 17.90 3.34
C ASP A 187 14.50 18.97 2.71
N PRO A 188 13.20 18.94 2.93
CA PRO A 188 12.43 17.93 3.67
C PRO A 188 12.23 16.63 2.87
N ILE A 189 12.12 15.52 3.57
CA ILE A 189 11.71 14.23 2.99
C ILE A 189 10.21 14.08 3.19
N LYS A 190 9.44 14.02 2.11
CA LYS A 190 8.02 13.69 2.22
C LYS A 190 7.84 12.22 2.56
N PHE A 191 6.90 11.92 3.46
CA PHE A 191 6.56 10.54 3.77
C PHE A 191 5.06 10.29 3.76
N SER A 192 4.69 9.07 3.44
CA SER A 192 3.32 8.56 3.62
C SER A 192 3.38 7.10 4.04
N ILE A 193 2.39 6.69 4.83
CA ILE A 193 2.19 5.28 5.18
C ILE A 193 0.84 4.89 4.62
N ASP A 194 0.80 3.71 3.99
CA ASP A 194 -0.40 3.11 3.42
C ASP A 194 -0.38 1.63 3.82
N GLY A 195 -1.18 1.29 4.84
CA GLY A 195 -1.17 -0.03 5.47
C GLY A 195 0.22 -0.37 6.01
N ALA A 196 0.87 -1.35 5.42
CA ALA A 196 2.22 -1.80 5.79
C ALA A 196 3.32 -1.25 4.88
N THR A 197 3.05 -0.20 4.08
CA THR A 197 4.02 0.40 3.16
C THR A 197 4.36 1.83 3.59
N LEU A 198 5.63 2.10 3.86
CA LEU A 198 6.18 3.43 4.05
C LEU A 198 6.81 3.91 2.73
N THR A 199 6.41 5.07 2.26
CA THR A 199 7.02 5.74 1.10
C THR A 199 7.74 7.00 1.55
N LEU A 200 9.00 7.16 1.16
CA LEU A 200 9.81 8.36 1.36
C LEU A 200 10.14 8.96 0.00
N THR A 201 9.99 10.29 -0.16
CA THR A 201 10.28 10.96 -1.43
C THR A 201 10.98 12.29 -1.26
N VAL A 202 11.90 12.60 -2.20
CA VAL A 202 12.56 13.90 -2.34
C VAL A 202 12.64 14.22 -3.83
N GLY A 203 11.95 15.25 -4.27
CA GLY A 203 11.86 15.57 -5.70
C GLY A 203 11.28 14.40 -6.50
N ASP A 204 12.04 13.90 -7.46
CA ASP A 204 11.67 12.76 -8.31
C ASP A 204 12.23 11.41 -7.81
N LYS A 205 12.95 11.40 -6.68
CA LYS A 205 13.51 10.19 -6.07
C LYS A 205 12.59 9.68 -4.96
N GLY A 206 12.46 8.36 -4.84
CA GLY A 206 11.65 7.75 -3.80
C GLY A 206 12.12 6.37 -3.40
N LEU A 207 11.72 5.98 -2.19
CA LEU A 207 11.97 4.67 -1.61
C LEU A 207 10.67 4.15 -1.02
N GLN A 208 10.31 2.91 -1.34
CA GLN A 208 9.21 2.23 -0.66
C GLN A 208 9.75 1.11 0.21
N TYR A 209 9.25 1.07 1.40
CA TYR A 209 9.60 0.09 2.41
C TYR A 209 8.35 -0.68 2.83
N ALA A 210 8.49 -1.96 3.12
CA ALA A 210 7.45 -2.75 3.78
C ALA A 210 7.76 -2.88 5.27
N ALA A 211 6.73 -2.81 6.10
CA ALA A 211 6.86 -3.14 7.52
C ALA A 211 7.35 -4.58 7.65
N ALA A 212 8.45 -4.80 8.37
CA ALA A 212 8.83 -6.13 8.79
C ALA A 212 7.75 -6.62 9.77
N LEU A 213 6.93 -7.58 9.34
CA LEU A 213 5.97 -8.22 10.21
C LEU A 213 6.76 -8.94 11.30
N ASP A 214 6.69 -8.43 12.51
CA ASP A 214 7.20 -9.15 13.67
C ASP A 214 6.30 -10.37 13.87
N VAL A 215 6.81 -11.55 13.49
CA VAL A 215 6.07 -12.83 13.56
C VAL A 215 5.74 -13.20 15.02
N THR A 216 6.14 -12.37 15.98
CA THR A 216 5.91 -12.54 17.42
C THR A 216 4.67 -11.80 17.95
N SER A 217 4.03 -10.94 17.16
CA SER A 217 2.75 -10.33 17.58
C SER A 217 1.63 -11.36 17.43
N PRO A 218 0.92 -11.73 18.52
CA PRO A 218 -0.26 -12.58 18.41
C PRO A 218 -1.31 -11.88 17.53
N LEU A 219 -1.87 -12.63 16.58
CA LEU A 219 -3.00 -12.18 15.79
C LEU A 219 -4.08 -11.62 16.73
N PRO A 220 -4.74 -10.50 16.41
CA PRO A 220 -5.85 -10.02 17.21
C PRO A 220 -6.88 -11.15 17.34
N ASP A 221 -7.23 -11.46 18.58
CA ASP A 221 -8.21 -12.49 18.92
C ASP A 221 -9.57 -12.09 18.33
N ASN A 222 -9.92 -12.73 17.23
CA ASN A 222 -11.17 -12.52 16.52
C ASN A 222 -12.29 -13.41 17.09
N SER A 223 -12.24 -13.72 18.41
CA SER A 223 -13.32 -14.43 19.10
C SER A 223 -14.55 -13.53 19.15
N LEU A 224 -15.58 -13.91 18.38
CA LEU A 224 -16.93 -13.35 18.48
C LEU A 224 -17.42 -13.48 19.93
N PRO A 225 -18.06 -12.45 20.49
CA PRO A 225 -18.68 -12.56 21.80
C PRO A 225 -19.74 -13.68 21.78
N PRO A 226 -19.91 -14.44 22.88
CA PRO A 226 -20.92 -15.49 22.95
C PRO A 226 -22.33 -14.89 22.80
N ARG A 227 -23.20 -15.59 22.09
CA ARG A 227 -24.61 -15.25 21.87
C ARG A 227 -25.41 -15.25 23.17
#